data_c007f3eef51dd489e0af60f27a2a9a1c
#
_entry.id   c007f3eef51dd489e0af60f27a2a9a1c
#
_cell.length_a   1.000
_cell.length_b   1.000
_cell.length_c   1.000
_cell.angle_alpha   90.00
_cell.angle_beta   90.00
_cell.angle_gamma   90.00
#
_symmetry.space_group_name_H-M   'P 1'
#
loop_
_entity.id
_entity.type
_entity.pdbx_description
1 polymer ?
#
loop_
_entity_poly.entity_id
_entity_poly.type
_entity_poly.pdbx_seq_one_letter_code
_entity_poly.pdbx_strand_id
1 'polypeptide(L)'
;LSTTFQLAQRDLRATGGTMADVGKFTLYYWQRLLASDLSWNLLFKPLLNSLTIGVGVSVCAIALGSILAWLMVRSDLPFKPFFSLAVIIPYMIPSWVKSQAWLSMFKTPRVGGAPGFIAALMMNAGISTERIEAILSPIAYGRLAIIIVLTLHYYAYTYLLVSAALNSINSELEEMGEIQGAGKATILRKITFPLVLPAMLSAVI
;
A
#
# COMPACT_ATOMS: atom_id res chain seq x y z
N LEU A 1 -6.62 -1.49 -32.14
CA LEU A 1 -5.36 -2.26 -31.99
C LEU A 1 -4.60 -2.42 -33.31
N SER A 2 -5.26 -2.61 -34.47
CA SER A 2 -4.57 -2.76 -35.79
C SER A 2 -3.75 -1.52 -36.19
N THR A 3 -4.20 -0.33 -35.84
CA THR A 3 -3.54 0.94 -36.20
C THR A 3 -2.20 1.17 -35.50
N THR A 4 -1.93 0.49 -34.39
CA THR A 4 -0.64 0.59 -33.67
C THR A 4 0.50 -0.16 -34.38
N PHE A 5 0.17 -1.02 -35.35
CA PHE A 5 1.13 -1.75 -36.15
C PHE A 5 1.22 -1.22 -37.59
N GLN A 6 0.57 -0.08 -37.92
CA GLN A 6 0.60 0.53 -39.22
C GLN A 6 1.25 1.91 -39.13
N LEU A 7 2.22 2.17 -40.02
CA LEU A 7 2.91 3.44 -40.09
C LEU A 7 1.96 4.56 -40.50
N ALA A 8 1.83 5.59 -39.68
CA ALA A 8 1.02 6.75 -39.98
C ALA A 8 1.79 7.78 -40.82
N GLN A 9 1.11 8.49 -41.70
CA GLN A 9 1.69 9.52 -42.55
C GLN A 9 2.48 10.59 -41.79
N ARG A 10 2.00 10.98 -40.63
CA ARG A 10 2.63 11.99 -39.77
C ARG A 10 4.02 11.57 -39.24
N ASP A 11 4.29 10.27 -39.19
CA ASP A 11 5.49 9.70 -38.60
C ASP A 11 6.55 9.29 -39.60
N LEU A 12 6.27 9.49 -40.93
CA LEU A 12 7.19 9.19 -42.03
C LEU A 12 8.57 9.86 -41.86
N ARG A 13 8.59 11.14 -41.44
CA ARG A 13 9.85 11.86 -41.23
C ARG A 13 10.70 11.27 -40.10
N ALA A 14 10.07 10.78 -39.05
CA ALA A 14 10.74 10.20 -37.90
C ALA A 14 11.29 8.79 -38.17
N THR A 15 10.68 8.06 -39.12
CA THR A 15 11.09 6.71 -39.54
C THR A 15 11.96 6.68 -40.75
N GLY A 16 12.17 7.84 -41.44
CA GLY A 16 12.86 7.90 -42.71
C GLY A 16 12.07 7.25 -43.90
N GLY A 17 10.77 7.00 -43.67
CA GLY A 17 9.91 6.37 -44.67
C GLY A 17 9.36 7.32 -45.75
N THR A 18 8.81 6.75 -46.82
CA THR A 18 8.15 7.45 -47.92
C THR A 18 6.63 7.29 -47.83
N MET A 19 5.88 8.02 -48.67
CA MET A 19 4.42 7.89 -48.75
C MET A 19 3.95 6.47 -49.10
N ALA A 20 4.80 5.68 -49.80
CA ALA A 20 4.52 4.28 -50.09
C ALA A 20 4.58 3.34 -48.89
N ASP A 21 5.09 3.82 -47.77
CA ASP A 21 5.22 3.05 -46.52
C ASP A 21 4.05 3.29 -45.55
N VAL A 22 3.16 4.24 -45.88
CA VAL A 22 1.94 4.50 -45.08
C VAL A 22 1.07 3.25 -45.06
N GLY A 23 0.66 2.85 -43.88
CA GLY A 23 -0.18 1.65 -43.68
C GLY A 23 0.59 0.32 -43.63
N LYS A 24 1.89 0.30 -43.96
CA LYS A 24 2.71 -0.91 -43.80
C LYS A 24 2.92 -1.27 -42.30
N PHE A 25 3.14 -2.57 -42.10
CA PHE A 25 3.44 -3.07 -40.75
C PHE A 25 4.70 -2.42 -40.20
N THR A 26 4.62 -1.95 -38.93
CA THR A 26 5.75 -1.33 -38.23
C THR A 26 5.70 -1.63 -36.76
N LEU A 27 6.86 -1.81 -36.13
CA LEU A 27 7.06 -1.86 -34.69
C LEU A 27 7.55 -0.51 -34.11
N TYR A 28 7.64 0.53 -34.93
CA TYR A 28 8.16 1.85 -34.54
C TYR A 28 7.49 2.40 -33.28
N TYR A 29 6.17 2.32 -33.19
CA TYR A 29 5.44 2.84 -32.02
C TYR A 29 5.74 2.05 -30.74
N TRP A 30 5.90 0.73 -30.88
CA TRP A 30 6.24 -0.14 -29.77
C TRP A 30 7.68 0.06 -29.31
N GLN A 31 8.63 0.22 -30.24
CA GLN A 31 10.01 0.56 -29.92
C GLN A 31 10.10 1.91 -29.23
N ARG A 32 9.38 2.91 -29.75
CA ARG A 32 9.33 4.24 -29.13
C ARG A 32 8.66 4.22 -27.77
N LEU A 33 7.63 3.40 -27.57
CA LEU A 33 6.95 3.25 -26.28
C LEU A 33 7.80 2.52 -25.25
N LEU A 34 8.61 1.55 -25.64
CA LEU A 34 9.31 0.66 -24.72
C LEU A 34 10.81 1.01 -24.55
N ALA A 35 11.44 1.62 -25.54
CA ALA A 35 12.89 1.82 -25.60
C ALA A 35 13.34 3.29 -25.68
N SER A 36 12.41 4.28 -25.66
CA SER A 36 12.81 5.68 -25.67
C SER A 36 13.04 6.23 -24.27
N ASP A 37 13.86 7.28 -24.14
CA ASP A 37 14.05 8.00 -22.87
C ASP A 37 12.74 8.55 -22.29
N LEU A 38 11.78 8.85 -23.17
CA LEU A 38 10.44 9.28 -22.79
C LEU A 38 9.67 8.16 -22.07
N SER A 39 9.87 6.92 -22.50
CA SER A 39 9.22 5.72 -21.92
C SER A 39 9.64 5.49 -20.49
N TRP A 40 10.91 5.77 -20.15
CA TRP A 40 11.38 5.66 -18.79
C TRP A 40 10.59 6.57 -17.84
N ASN A 41 10.36 7.82 -18.21
CA ASN A 41 9.69 8.79 -17.38
C ASN A 41 8.16 8.63 -17.37
N LEU A 42 7.55 8.25 -18.50
CA LEU A 42 6.09 8.17 -18.63
C LEU A 42 5.50 6.80 -18.32
N LEU A 43 6.28 5.72 -18.46
CA LEU A 43 5.80 4.35 -18.25
C LEU A 43 6.52 3.65 -17.09
N PHE A 44 7.84 3.46 -17.21
CA PHE A 44 8.56 2.60 -16.27
C PHE A 44 8.68 3.20 -14.88
N LYS A 45 8.99 4.48 -14.76
CA LYS A 45 9.11 5.16 -13.47
C LYS A 45 7.78 5.22 -12.70
N PRO A 46 6.63 5.59 -13.31
CA PRO A 46 5.33 5.46 -12.66
C PRO A 46 4.96 4.03 -12.29
N LEU A 47 5.25 3.06 -13.18
CA LEU A 47 5.00 1.64 -12.92
C LEU A 47 5.78 1.14 -11.70
N LEU A 48 7.09 1.43 -11.62
CA LEU A 48 7.93 1.08 -10.49
C LEU A 48 7.47 1.77 -9.18
N ASN A 49 7.03 3.02 -9.28
CA ASN A 49 6.46 3.72 -8.13
C ASN A 49 5.18 3.05 -7.64
N SER A 50 4.27 2.71 -8.55
CA SER A 50 3.02 2.02 -8.20
C SER A 50 3.30 0.63 -7.61
N LEU A 51 4.23 -0.12 -8.19
CA LEU A 51 4.64 -1.42 -7.68
C LEU A 51 5.25 -1.32 -6.28
N THR A 52 6.15 -0.35 -6.07
CA THR A 52 6.76 -0.12 -4.75
C THR A 52 5.73 0.24 -3.69
N ILE A 53 4.76 1.10 -4.06
CA ILE A 53 3.66 1.47 -3.15
C ILE A 53 2.78 0.25 -2.89
N GLY A 54 2.37 -0.49 -3.92
CA GLY A 54 1.52 -1.66 -3.78
C GLY A 54 2.14 -2.73 -2.88
N VAL A 55 3.40 -3.08 -3.12
CA VAL A 55 4.14 -4.03 -2.26
C VAL A 55 4.27 -3.49 -0.84
N GLY A 56 4.62 -2.22 -0.67
CA GLY A 56 4.74 -1.59 0.65
C GLY A 56 3.43 -1.64 1.44
N VAL A 57 2.32 -1.28 0.80
CA VAL A 57 0.97 -1.33 1.40
C VAL A 57 0.59 -2.76 1.77
N SER A 58 0.78 -3.72 0.85
CA SER A 58 0.44 -5.13 1.09
C SER A 58 1.19 -5.69 2.29
N VAL A 59 2.51 -5.51 2.35
CA VAL A 59 3.33 -5.99 3.46
C VAL A 59 2.91 -5.37 4.78
N CYS A 60 2.73 -4.04 4.82
CA CYS A 60 2.33 -3.33 6.04
C CYS A 60 0.90 -3.68 6.47
N ALA A 61 -0.04 -3.81 5.53
CA ALA A 61 -1.43 -4.15 5.83
C ALA A 61 -1.56 -5.60 6.34
N ILE A 62 -0.83 -6.55 5.72
CA ILE A 62 -0.76 -7.93 6.20
C ILE A 62 -0.18 -7.99 7.61
N ALA A 63 0.95 -7.32 7.84
CA ALA A 63 1.58 -7.31 9.16
C ALA A 63 0.63 -6.74 10.23
N LEU A 64 0.07 -5.55 10.00
CA LEU A 64 -0.82 -4.89 10.94
C LEU A 64 -2.12 -5.66 11.15
N GLY A 65 -2.79 -6.07 10.07
CA GLY A 65 -4.05 -6.81 10.13
C GLY A 65 -3.90 -8.17 10.79
N SER A 66 -2.80 -8.88 10.52
CA SER A 66 -2.55 -10.20 11.12
C SER A 66 -2.22 -10.11 12.60
N ILE A 67 -1.44 -9.10 13.02
CA ILE A 67 -1.17 -8.85 14.45
C ILE A 67 -2.47 -8.55 15.20
N LEU A 68 -3.32 -7.68 14.64
CA LEU A 68 -4.61 -7.35 15.24
C LEU A 68 -5.55 -8.57 15.28
N ALA A 69 -5.59 -9.37 14.23
CA ALA A 69 -6.39 -10.60 14.17
C ALA A 69 -5.94 -11.59 15.24
N TRP A 70 -4.63 -11.81 15.37
CA TRP A 70 -4.08 -12.69 16.38
C TRP A 70 -4.41 -12.19 17.80
N LEU A 71 -4.25 -10.90 18.07
CA LEU A 71 -4.62 -10.31 19.35
C LEU A 71 -6.11 -10.49 19.68
N MET A 72 -7.00 -10.30 18.70
CA MET A 72 -8.44 -10.44 18.94
C MET A 72 -8.89 -11.90 19.08
N VAL A 73 -8.27 -12.84 18.39
CA VAL A 73 -8.71 -14.26 18.38
C VAL A 73 -8.00 -15.06 19.46
N ARG A 74 -6.69 -14.89 19.63
CA ARG A 74 -5.82 -15.77 20.47
C ARG A 74 -5.37 -15.18 21.78
N SER A 75 -5.63 -13.90 22.09
CA SER A 75 -5.30 -13.31 23.38
C SER A 75 -6.53 -13.15 24.28
N ASP A 76 -6.33 -12.97 25.57
CA ASP A 76 -7.39 -12.75 26.57
C ASP A 76 -7.67 -11.26 26.79
N LEU A 77 -7.73 -10.48 25.72
CA LEU A 77 -8.01 -9.06 25.79
C LEU A 77 -9.40 -8.79 26.39
N PRO A 78 -9.51 -7.90 27.38
CA PRO A 78 -10.81 -7.46 27.85
C PRO A 78 -11.53 -6.64 26.76
N PHE A 79 -12.86 -6.70 26.75
CA PHE A 79 -13.70 -5.96 25.80
C PHE A 79 -13.44 -6.29 24.31
N LYS A 80 -13.08 -7.55 23.97
CA LYS A 80 -12.85 -7.99 22.58
C LYS A 80 -13.91 -7.54 21.57
N PRO A 81 -15.23 -7.63 21.84
CA PRO A 81 -16.25 -7.21 20.87
C PRO A 81 -16.14 -5.73 20.51
N PHE A 82 -15.85 -4.87 21.49
CA PHE A 82 -15.64 -3.43 21.24
C PHE A 82 -14.41 -3.17 20.37
N PHE A 83 -13.27 -3.79 20.69
CA PHE A 83 -12.04 -3.62 19.90
C PHE A 83 -12.16 -4.21 18.50
N SER A 84 -12.81 -5.35 18.34
CA SER A 84 -13.06 -5.94 17.02
C SER A 84 -13.87 -5.00 16.12
N LEU A 85 -14.90 -4.35 16.68
CA LEU A 85 -15.68 -3.34 15.95
C LEU A 85 -14.84 -2.11 15.65
N ALA A 86 -14.09 -1.60 16.62
CA ALA A 86 -13.22 -0.42 16.46
C ALA A 86 -12.15 -0.61 15.38
N VAL A 87 -11.63 -1.82 15.20
CA VAL A 87 -10.67 -2.17 14.14
C VAL A 87 -11.30 -2.11 12.76
N ILE A 88 -12.61 -2.43 12.63
CA ILE A 88 -13.30 -2.46 11.33
C ILE A 88 -13.83 -1.07 10.94
N ILE A 89 -14.26 -0.24 11.88
CA ILE A 89 -14.86 1.08 11.61
C ILE A 89 -14.02 1.93 10.64
N PRO A 90 -12.68 2.05 10.78
CA PRO A 90 -11.88 2.84 9.87
C PRO A 90 -11.95 2.38 8.41
N TYR A 91 -12.24 1.10 8.15
CA TYR A 91 -12.38 0.59 6.79
C TYR A 91 -13.60 1.18 6.07
N MET A 92 -14.67 1.49 6.80
CA MET A 92 -15.88 2.10 6.23
C MET A 92 -15.65 3.53 5.72
N ILE A 93 -14.59 4.19 6.20
CA ILE A 93 -14.23 5.55 5.77
C ILE A 93 -13.49 5.46 4.43
N PRO A 94 -13.94 6.17 3.37
CA PRO A 94 -13.24 6.19 2.08
C PRO A 94 -11.77 6.61 2.22
N SER A 95 -10.89 6.02 1.41
CA SER A 95 -9.45 6.28 1.48
C SER A 95 -9.07 7.75 1.23
N TRP A 96 -9.81 8.44 0.35
CA TRP A 96 -9.58 9.86 0.07
C TRP A 96 -9.87 10.75 1.28
N VAL A 97 -10.88 10.42 2.12
CA VAL A 97 -11.17 11.14 3.37
C VAL A 97 -10.02 11.00 4.35
N LYS A 98 -9.45 9.78 4.47
CA LYS A 98 -8.25 9.54 5.29
C LYS A 98 -7.05 10.33 4.80
N SER A 99 -6.88 10.45 3.48
CA SER A 99 -5.81 11.27 2.89
C SER A 99 -5.97 12.74 3.23
N GLN A 100 -7.20 13.26 3.22
CA GLN A 100 -7.48 14.65 3.65
C GLN A 100 -7.24 14.84 5.15
N ALA A 101 -7.66 13.88 5.96
CA ALA A 101 -7.39 13.92 7.41
C ALA A 101 -5.87 13.87 7.68
N TRP A 102 -5.12 13.03 6.94
CA TRP A 102 -3.67 12.97 7.03
C TRP A 102 -3.02 14.32 6.70
N LEU A 103 -3.42 14.94 5.59
CA LEU A 103 -2.94 16.27 5.23
C LEU A 103 -3.34 17.35 6.24
N SER A 104 -4.55 17.29 6.81
CA SER A 104 -4.98 18.21 7.87
C SER A 104 -4.10 18.11 9.12
N MET A 105 -3.52 16.95 9.38
CA MET A 105 -2.58 16.74 10.49
C MET A 105 -1.15 17.18 10.16
N PHE A 106 -0.62 16.77 8.99
CA PHE A 106 0.82 16.81 8.68
C PHE A 106 1.22 17.82 7.59
N LYS A 107 0.28 18.51 6.95
CA LYS A 107 0.58 19.48 5.89
C LYS A 107 1.60 20.52 6.37
N THR A 108 2.64 20.73 5.55
CA THR A 108 3.69 21.69 5.86
C THR A 108 3.34 23.12 5.41
N PRO A 109 3.95 24.16 6.01
CA PRO A 109 3.67 25.55 5.66
C PRO A 109 3.97 25.92 4.20
N ARG A 110 4.96 25.23 3.54
CA ARG A 110 5.40 25.55 2.17
C ARG A 110 4.39 25.23 1.08
N VAL A 111 3.46 24.31 1.32
CA VAL A 111 2.50 23.85 0.27
C VAL A 111 1.37 24.84 0.03
N GLY A 112 1.41 26.01 0.68
CA GLY A 112 0.39 27.03 0.55
C GLY A 112 -0.87 26.75 1.40
N GLY A 113 -1.57 27.82 1.77
CA GLY A 113 -2.71 27.77 2.69
C GLY A 113 -2.29 27.51 4.16
N ALA A 114 -3.27 27.20 5.00
CA ALA A 114 -3.03 26.95 6.42
C ALA A 114 -2.18 25.70 6.62
N PRO A 115 -1.20 25.73 7.55
CA PRO A 115 -0.44 24.55 7.93
C PRO A 115 -1.33 23.50 8.60
N GLY A 116 -0.90 22.24 8.57
CA GLY A 116 -1.57 21.17 9.30
C GLY A 116 -1.43 21.34 10.80
N PHE A 117 -2.26 20.63 11.56
CA PHE A 117 -2.34 20.75 13.01
C PHE A 117 -0.98 20.62 13.71
N ILE A 118 -0.18 19.60 13.34
CA ILE A 118 1.13 19.36 13.95
C ILE A 118 2.12 20.47 13.57
N ALA A 119 2.11 20.91 12.31
CA ALA A 119 2.95 22.02 11.87
C ALA A 119 2.61 23.31 12.62
N ALA A 120 1.32 23.62 12.80
CA ALA A 120 0.86 24.78 13.57
C ALA A 120 1.30 24.70 15.04
N LEU A 121 1.20 23.52 15.65
CA LEU A 121 1.67 23.29 17.03
C LEU A 121 3.18 23.52 17.17
N MET A 122 3.97 23.02 16.22
CA MET A 122 5.42 23.20 16.19
C MET A 122 5.81 24.68 15.98
N MET A 123 5.06 25.40 15.13
CA MET A 123 5.26 26.85 14.93
C MET A 123 4.97 27.62 16.21
N ASN A 124 3.89 27.30 16.92
CA ASN A 124 3.55 27.91 18.22
C ASN A 124 4.59 27.59 19.30
N ALA A 125 5.27 26.47 19.19
CA ALA A 125 6.40 26.11 20.07
C ALA A 125 7.72 26.80 19.68
N GLY A 126 7.72 27.71 18.70
CA GLY A 126 8.91 28.46 18.26
C GLY A 126 9.85 27.68 17.35
N ILE A 127 9.42 26.55 16.78
CA ILE A 127 10.25 25.78 15.84
C ILE A 127 10.23 26.46 14.47
N SER A 128 11.42 26.66 13.89
CA SER A 128 11.54 27.30 12.57
C SER A 128 10.86 26.50 11.47
N THR A 129 10.30 27.20 10.49
CA THR A 129 9.62 26.60 9.33
C THR A 129 10.48 25.60 8.58
N GLU A 130 11.78 25.86 8.48
CA GLU A 130 12.74 24.95 7.82
C GLU A 130 12.85 23.60 8.53
N ARG A 131 12.91 23.62 9.87
CA ARG A 131 12.93 22.38 10.68
C ARG A 131 11.61 21.62 10.59
N ILE A 132 10.48 22.33 10.61
CA ILE A 132 9.16 21.75 10.43
C ILE A 132 9.07 21.04 9.07
N GLU A 133 9.54 21.71 8.02
CA GLU A 133 9.57 21.16 6.67
C GLU A 133 10.44 19.88 6.58
N ALA A 134 11.65 19.94 7.15
CA ALA A 134 12.56 18.78 7.16
C ALA A 134 11.97 17.55 7.88
N ILE A 135 11.21 17.75 8.94
CA ILE A 135 10.61 16.68 9.74
C ILE A 135 9.32 16.17 9.11
N LEU A 136 8.41 17.07 8.74
CA LEU A 136 7.06 16.68 8.32
C LEU A 136 6.94 16.37 6.84
N SER A 137 7.75 16.97 5.95
CA SER A 137 7.62 16.76 4.51
C SER A 137 7.73 15.28 4.11
N PRO A 138 8.69 14.47 4.61
CA PRO A 138 8.77 13.04 4.27
C PRO A 138 7.56 12.23 4.76
N ILE A 139 6.90 12.69 5.84
CA ILE A 139 5.74 12.03 6.45
C ILE A 139 4.44 12.48 5.78
N ALA A 140 4.35 13.77 5.44
CA ALA A 140 3.14 14.37 4.87
C ALA A 140 2.94 13.98 3.40
N TYR A 141 4.02 13.84 2.64
CA TYR A 141 3.98 13.70 1.19
C TYR A 141 4.80 12.51 0.68
N GLY A 142 4.57 12.17 -0.58
CA GLY A 142 5.34 11.16 -1.28
C GLY A 142 4.90 9.73 -1.00
N ARG A 143 5.77 8.78 -1.37
CA ARG A 143 5.46 7.34 -1.32
C ARG A 143 5.16 6.83 0.09
N LEU A 144 5.90 7.31 1.09
CA LEU A 144 5.71 6.88 2.48
C LEU A 144 4.33 7.26 3.02
N ALA A 145 3.89 8.51 2.80
CA ALA A 145 2.57 8.97 3.18
C ALA A 145 1.46 8.11 2.56
N ILE A 146 1.59 7.82 1.26
CA ILE A 146 0.63 6.97 0.53
C ILE A 146 0.60 5.56 1.13
N ILE A 147 1.76 4.95 1.38
CA ILE A 147 1.85 3.62 1.99
C ILE A 147 1.17 3.60 3.36
N ILE A 148 1.42 4.59 4.22
CA ILE A 148 0.82 4.64 5.55
C ILE A 148 -0.70 4.79 5.46
N VAL A 149 -1.20 5.76 4.70
CA VAL A 149 -2.64 6.04 4.58
C VAL A 149 -3.39 4.84 3.99
N LEU A 150 -2.84 4.21 2.95
CA LEU A 150 -3.45 3.03 2.34
C LEU A 150 -3.33 1.80 3.25
N THR A 151 -2.24 1.64 3.99
CA THR A 151 -2.13 0.60 5.02
C THR A 151 -3.23 0.75 6.06
N LEU A 152 -3.47 1.97 6.57
CA LEU A 152 -4.55 2.29 7.50
C LEU A 152 -5.96 2.16 6.87
N HIS A 153 -6.06 1.91 5.58
CA HIS A 153 -7.31 1.55 4.93
C HIS A 153 -7.46 0.04 4.76
N TYR A 154 -6.43 -0.65 4.26
CA TYR A 154 -6.51 -2.05 3.88
C TYR A 154 -6.23 -3.05 5.00
N TYR A 155 -5.61 -2.66 6.13
CA TYR A 155 -5.34 -3.59 7.23
C TYR A 155 -6.61 -4.27 7.77
N ALA A 156 -7.75 -3.59 7.75
CA ALA A 156 -8.99 -4.14 8.27
C ALA A 156 -9.52 -5.29 7.40
N TYR A 157 -9.28 -5.25 6.08
CA TYR A 157 -9.59 -6.36 5.19
C TYR A 157 -8.74 -7.59 5.53
N THR A 158 -7.42 -7.40 5.70
CA THR A 158 -6.53 -8.48 6.16
C THR A 158 -6.94 -9.00 7.53
N TYR A 159 -7.30 -8.11 8.46
CA TYR A 159 -7.81 -8.47 9.78
C TYR A 159 -9.01 -9.41 9.69
N LEU A 160 -9.99 -9.12 8.84
CA LEU A 160 -11.18 -9.96 8.67
C LEU A 160 -10.84 -11.35 8.13
N LEU A 161 -10.02 -11.43 7.08
CA LEU A 161 -9.62 -12.70 6.48
C LEU A 161 -8.81 -13.57 7.44
N VAL A 162 -7.82 -12.96 8.11
CA VAL A 162 -6.96 -13.68 9.06
C VAL A 162 -7.72 -14.07 10.31
N SER A 163 -8.64 -13.24 10.81
CA SER A 163 -9.50 -13.59 11.94
C SER A 163 -10.41 -14.79 11.61
N ALA A 164 -11.01 -14.80 10.42
CA ALA A 164 -11.81 -15.93 9.96
C ALA A 164 -10.98 -17.22 9.87
N ALA A 165 -9.78 -17.14 9.31
CA ALA A 165 -8.86 -18.26 9.23
C ALA A 165 -8.44 -18.77 10.63
N LEU A 166 -8.06 -17.87 11.55
CA LEU A 166 -7.71 -18.23 12.92
C LEU A 166 -8.87 -18.89 13.68
N ASN A 167 -10.10 -18.43 13.47
CA ASN A 167 -11.28 -19.04 14.08
C ASN A 167 -11.63 -20.42 13.50
N SER A 168 -11.20 -20.72 12.27
CA SER A 168 -11.40 -22.04 11.64
C SER A 168 -10.35 -23.09 12.05
N ILE A 169 -9.22 -22.64 12.58
CA ILE A 169 -8.15 -23.54 13.08
C ILE A 169 -8.55 -24.04 14.46
N ASN A 170 -8.56 -25.38 14.62
CA ASN A 170 -8.81 -26.00 15.92
C ASN A 170 -7.67 -25.65 16.90
N SER A 171 -8.02 -25.04 18.04
CA SER A 171 -7.07 -24.67 19.10
C SER A 171 -6.32 -25.87 19.68
N GLU A 172 -6.90 -27.08 19.57
CA GLU A 172 -6.25 -28.32 20.03
C GLU A 172 -4.85 -28.54 19.43
N LEU A 173 -4.62 -28.08 18.18
CA LEU A 173 -3.30 -28.17 17.55
C LEU A 173 -2.27 -27.32 18.27
N GLU A 174 -2.65 -26.17 18.76
CA GLU A 174 -1.79 -25.26 19.52
C GLU A 174 -1.58 -25.82 20.94
N GLU A 175 -2.62 -26.32 21.59
CA GLU A 175 -2.59 -26.96 22.91
C GLU A 175 -1.71 -28.22 22.91
N MET A 176 -1.82 -29.05 21.87
CA MET A 176 -0.94 -30.23 21.71
C MET A 176 0.54 -29.82 21.59
N GLY A 177 0.81 -28.71 20.92
CA GLY A 177 2.15 -28.15 20.86
C GLY A 177 2.67 -27.72 22.23
N GLU A 178 1.83 -27.08 23.04
CA GLU A 178 2.17 -26.68 24.42
C GLU A 178 2.43 -27.90 25.33
N ILE A 179 1.58 -28.94 25.24
CA ILE A 179 1.75 -30.19 26.00
C ILE A 179 3.10 -30.86 25.65
N GLN A 180 3.54 -30.76 24.40
CA GLN A 180 4.86 -31.27 23.95
C GLN A 180 6.04 -30.37 24.35
N GLY A 181 5.79 -29.30 25.10
CA GLY A 181 6.81 -28.36 25.58
C GLY A 181 7.23 -27.29 24.57
N ALA A 182 6.50 -27.09 23.47
CA ALA A 182 6.80 -26.04 22.53
C ALA A 182 6.40 -24.66 23.09
N GLY A 183 7.32 -23.71 23.09
CA GLY A 183 7.01 -22.32 23.49
C GLY A 183 6.10 -21.63 22.48
N LYS A 184 5.35 -20.61 22.92
CA LYS A 184 4.38 -19.83 22.12
C LYS A 184 4.93 -19.34 20.78
N ALA A 185 6.18 -18.88 20.74
CA ALA A 185 6.82 -18.44 19.49
C ALA A 185 7.03 -19.60 18.49
N THR A 186 7.30 -20.81 18.98
CA THR A 186 7.48 -22.02 18.16
C THR A 186 6.14 -22.45 17.57
N ILE A 187 5.07 -22.43 18.39
CA ILE A 187 3.71 -22.76 17.97
C ILE A 187 3.25 -21.75 16.91
N LEU A 188 3.41 -20.45 17.17
CA LEU A 188 3.07 -19.41 16.22
C LEU A 188 3.77 -19.62 14.87
N ARG A 189 5.07 -19.88 14.89
CA ARG A 189 5.88 -20.00 13.65
C ARG A 189 5.64 -21.31 12.90
N LYS A 190 5.47 -22.43 13.62
CA LYS A 190 5.44 -23.78 13.02
C LYS A 190 4.03 -24.32 12.79
N ILE A 191 3.03 -23.83 13.51
CA ILE A 191 1.64 -24.29 13.46
C ILE A 191 0.74 -23.17 12.92
N THR A 192 0.56 -22.09 13.68
CA THR A 192 -0.43 -21.06 13.40
C THR A 192 -0.12 -20.30 12.12
N PHE A 193 1.12 -19.82 11.95
CA PHE A 193 1.51 -19.01 10.79
C PHE A 193 1.37 -19.75 9.45
N PRO A 194 1.86 -21.00 9.29
CA PRO A 194 1.69 -21.73 8.03
C PRO A 194 0.23 -22.01 7.68
N LEU A 195 -0.62 -22.26 8.68
CA LEU A 195 -2.05 -22.50 8.47
C LEU A 195 -2.82 -21.23 8.07
N VAL A 196 -2.40 -20.06 8.55
CA VAL A 196 -3.01 -18.76 8.24
C VAL A 196 -2.42 -18.13 6.97
N LEU A 197 -1.24 -18.57 6.55
CA LEU A 197 -0.53 -17.99 5.40
C LEU A 197 -1.38 -17.89 4.11
N PRO A 198 -2.19 -18.90 3.72
CA PRO A 198 -3.06 -18.77 2.55
C PRO A 198 -4.06 -17.62 2.67
N ALA A 199 -4.63 -17.38 3.87
CA ALA A 199 -5.54 -16.27 4.11
C ALA A 199 -4.82 -14.91 4.07
N MET A 200 -3.58 -14.84 4.57
CA MET A 200 -2.74 -13.64 4.45
C MET A 200 -2.44 -13.32 2.99
N LEU A 201 -2.09 -14.31 2.19
CA LEU A 201 -1.78 -14.14 0.77
C LEU A 201 -3.03 -13.75 -0.04
N SER A 202 -4.20 -14.27 0.32
CA SER A 202 -5.46 -13.87 -0.31
C SER A 202 -5.81 -12.39 -0.10
N ALA A 203 -5.25 -11.77 0.93
CA ALA A 203 -5.45 -10.33 1.18
C ALA A 203 -4.62 -9.42 0.26
N VAL A 204 -3.69 -9.97 -0.54
CA VAL A 204 -2.85 -9.22 -1.50
C VAL A 204 -3.56 -9.06 -2.85
N ILE A 205 -4.48 -9.98 -3.17
CA ILE A 205 -5.22 -10.02 -4.44
C ILE A 205 -6.42 -9.10 -4.40
#